data_5dc7088a9cf46d7ef57eaf6ead867944
#
_entry.id   5dc7088a9cf46d7ef57eaf6ead867944
#
_cell.length_a   1.000
_cell.length_b   1.000
_cell.length_c   1.000
_cell.angle_alpha   90.00
_cell.angle_beta   90.00
_cell.angle_gamma   90.00
#
_symmetry.space_group_name_H-M   'P 1'
#
loop_
_entity.id
_entity.type
_entity.pdbx_description
1 polymer ?
#
loop_
_entity_poly.entity_id
_entity_poly.type
_entity_poly.pdbx_seq_one_letter_code
_entity_poly.pdbx_strand_id
1 'polypeptide(L)'
;MDFMELAKDLLDVRIKLVQVPFIQILSKMERGEIFVLNYLVTHDGPIHPKDLSTAMAVSTARIATLLNKLEERNQVKRYVDPDDKRQLIVVLTDEGREKILRHREEILPTIRDFLEELGAEDAQAYIRIEQKLWTLCLENK
;
A
#
# COMPACT_ATOMS: atom_id res chain seq x y z
N MET A 1 4.57 21.81 25.67
CA MET A 1 4.78 20.63 24.82
C MET A 1 5.93 20.89 23.87
N ASP A 2 7.00 20.12 24.00
CA ASP A 2 8.16 20.23 23.10
C ASP A 2 8.06 19.21 21.98
N PHE A 3 7.68 19.66 20.81
CA PHE A 3 7.53 18.79 19.64
C PHE A 3 8.87 18.24 19.13
N MET A 4 10.00 18.89 19.43
CA MET A 4 11.30 18.34 19.09
C MET A 4 11.62 17.09 19.92
N GLU A 5 11.28 17.08 21.20
CA GLU A 5 11.41 15.88 22.04
C GLU A 5 10.50 14.74 21.54
N LEU A 6 9.24 15.06 21.22
CA LEU A 6 8.32 14.08 20.64
C LEU A 6 8.84 13.51 19.32
N ALA A 7 9.45 14.36 18.49
CA ALA A 7 10.04 13.89 17.23
C ALA A 7 11.18 12.88 17.47
N LYS A 8 12.03 13.15 18.46
CA LYS A 8 13.10 12.20 18.84
C LYS A 8 12.54 10.89 19.35
N ASP A 9 11.53 10.96 20.22
CA ASP A 9 10.85 9.78 20.76
C ASP A 9 10.25 8.94 19.64
N LEU A 10 9.58 9.58 18.69
CA LEU A 10 8.99 8.90 17.55
C LEU A 10 10.06 8.20 16.71
N LEU A 11 11.17 8.87 16.43
CA LEU A 11 12.28 8.30 15.66
C LEU A 11 12.84 7.05 16.36
N ASP A 12 13.07 7.13 17.66
CA ASP A 12 13.62 6.02 18.45
C ASP A 12 12.65 4.84 18.50
N VAL A 13 11.36 5.09 18.69
CA VAL A 13 10.33 4.06 18.70
C VAL A 13 10.23 3.36 17.32
N ARG A 14 10.28 4.14 16.24
CA ARG A 14 10.21 3.59 14.88
C ARG A 14 11.33 2.58 14.60
N ILE A 15 12.52 2.82 15.10
CA ILE A 15 13.65 1.89 14.95
C ILE A 15 13.33 0.55 15.64
N LYS A 16 12.74 0.59 16.83
CA LYS A 16 12.34 -0.62 17.56
C LYS A 16 11.20 -1.37 16.87
N LEU A 17 10.26 -0.64 16.28
CA LEU A 17 9.07 -1.22 15.66
C LEU A 17 9.38 -2.10 14.44
N VAL A 18 10.53 -1.93 13.80
CA VAL A 18 10.95 -2.77 12.67
C VAL A 18 10.91 -4.26 13.03
N GLN A 19 11.14 -4.60 14.30
CA GLN A 19 11.15 -5.99 14.78
C GLN A 19 9.75 -6.56 15.07
N VAL A 20 8.72 -5.71 15.11
CA VAL A 20 7.36 -6.13 15.46
C VAL A 20 6.71 -6.84 14.27
N PRO A 21 6.25 -8.10 14.43
CA PRO A 21 5.67 -8.87 13.31
C PRO A 21 4.52 -8.18 12.62
N PHE A 22 3.64 -7.50 13.36
CA PHE A 22 2.54 -6.71 12.80
C PHE A 22 3.05 -5.61 11.86
N ILE A 23 4.09 -4.89 12.28
CA ILE A 23 4.70 -3.83 11.46
C ILE A 23 5.35 -4.42 10.20
N GLN A 24 5.97 -5.59 10.31
CA GLN A 24 6.56 -6.28 9.15
C GLN A 24 5.50 -6.69 8.14
N ILE A 25 4.34 -7.16 8.59
CA ILE A 25 3.22 -7.51 7.72
C ILE A 25 2.72 -6.28 6.96
N LEU A 26 2.49 -5.16 7.66
CA LEU A 26 2.06 -3.91 7.03
C LEU A 26 3.11 -3.40 6.05
N SER A 27 4.38 -3.45 6.42
CA SER A 27 5.48 -3.01 5.55
C SER A 27 5.54 -3.79 4.24
N LYS A 28 5.29 -5.10 4.26
CA LYS A 28 5.26 -5.92 3.04
C LYS A 28 4.12 -5.54 2.11
N MET A 29 2.98 -5.12 2.66
CA MET A 29 1.84 -4.66 1.86
C MET A 29 2.08 -3.29 1.22
N GLU A 30 3.00 -2.51 1.75
CA GLU A 30 3.28 -1.15 1.32
C GLU A 30 4.30 -1.06 0.18
N ARG A 31 4.76 -2.20 -0.35
CA ARG A 31 5.80 -2.22 -1.38
C ARG A 31 5.69 -3.44 -2.30
N GLY A 32 6.42 -3.34 -3.42
CA GLY A 32 6.57 -4.43 -4.36
C GLY A 32 5.29 -4.83 -5.08
N GLU A 33 5.26 -6.07 -5.52
CA GLU A 33 4.15 -6.62 -6.30
C GLU A 33 2.82 -6.63 -5.53
N ILE A 34 2.88 -6.90 -4.23
CA ILE A 34 1.69 -6.92 -3.38
C ILE A 34 1.03 -5.54 -3.32
N PHE A 35 1.83 -4.47 -3.20
CA PHE A 35 1.27 -3.12 -3.22
C PHE A 35 0.55 -2.84 -4.54
N VAL A 36 1.16 -3.20 -5.68
CA VAL A 36 0.55 -2.98 -6.99
C VAL A 36 -0.80 -3.69 -7.07
N LEU A 37 -0.86 -4.96 -6.69
CA LEU A 37 -2.12 -5.71 -6.72
C LEU A 37 -3.16 -5.13 -5.78
N ASN A 38 -2.75 -4.72 -4.57
CA ASN A 38 -3.63 -4.05 -3.61
C ASN A 38 -4.18 -2.72 -4.15
N TYR A 39 -3.32 -1.92 -4.75
CA TYR A 39 -3.73 -0.65 -5.34
C TYR A 39 -4.78 -0.87 -6.43
N LEU A 40 -4.54 -1.83 -7.31
CA LEU A 40 -5.45 -2.13 -8.41
C LEU A 40 -6.81 -2.64 -7.93
N VAL A 41 -6.85 -3.44 -6.86
CA VAL A 41 -8.11 -3.99 -6.35
C VAL A 41 -8.91 -2.98 -5.55
N THR A 42 -8.26 -1.94 -5.00
CA THR A 42 -8.90 -0.94 -4.13
C THR A 42 -9.23 0.38 -4.85
N HIS A 43 -8.84 0.54 -6.09
CA HIS A 43 -9.07 1.77 -6.86
C HIS A 43 -9.88 1.45 -8.12
N ASP A 44 -10.85 2.31 -8.40
CA ASP A 44 -11.68 2.21 -9.60
C ASP A 44 -11.14 3.10 -10.71
N GLY A 45 -11.58 2.81 -11.94
CA GLY A 45 -11.25 3.59 -13.12
C GLY A 45 -9.90 3.23 -13.72
N PRO A 46 -9.49 3.94 -14.79
CA PRO A 46 -8.22 3.69 -15.46
C PRO A 46 -7.04 3.99 -14.54
N ILE A 47 -6.11 3.04 -14.43
CA ILE A 47 -4.89 3.20 -13.64
C ILE A 47 -3.70 3.08 -14.59
N HIS A 48 -2.86 4.11 -14.58
CA HIS A 48 -1.64 4.17 -15.41
C HIS A 48 -0.41 3.81 -14.57
N PRO A 49 0.67 3.32 -15.18
CA PRO A 49 1.93 3.09 -14.46
C PRO A 49 2.41 4.31 -13.66
N LYS A 50 2.17 5.52 -14.19
CA LYS A 50 2.48 6.76 -13.50
C LYS A 50 1.76 6.90 -12.15
N ASP A 51 0.50 6.47 -12.09
CA ASP A 51 -0.29 6.50 -10.84
C ASP A 51 0.35 5.61 -9.79
N LEU A 52 0.83 4.43 -10.19
CA LEU A 52 1.53 3.50 -9.30
C LEU A 52 2.88 4.07 -8.85
N SER A 53 3.63 4.67 -9.76
CA SER A 53 4.91 5.33 -9.45
C SER A 53 4.72 6.41 -8.39
N THR A 54 3.71 7.25 -8.53
CA THR A 54 3.38 8.30 -7.58
C THR A 54 2.95 7.72 -6.23
N ALA A 55 2.04 6.75 -6.25
CA ALA A 55 1.50 6.14 -5.02
C ALA A 55 2.58 5.42 -4.21
N MET A 56 3.51 4.76 -4.87
CA MET A 56 4.59 4.00 -4.22
C MET A 56 5.83 4.84 -3.92
N ALA A 57 5.90 6.06 -4.45
CA ALA A 57 7.09 6.91 -4.36
C ALA A 57 8.35 6.20 -4.91
N VAL A 58 8.20 5.52 -6.05
CA VAL A 58 9.31 4.82 -6.74
C VAL A 58 9.39 5.29 -8.19
N SER A 59 10.49 4.97 -8.85
CA SER A 59 10.71 5.36 -10.26
C SER A 59 9.77 4.63 -11.22
N THR A 60 9.56 5.21 -12.39
CA THR A 60 8.82 4.57 -13.48
C THR A 60 9.50 3.29 -13.95
N ALA A 61 10.84 3.25 -13.92
CA ALA A 61 11.62 2.04 -14.25
C ALA A 61 11.33 0.90 -13.27
N ARG A 62 11.21 1.21 -11.97
CA ARG A 62 10.85 0.21 -10.94
C ARG A 62 9.46 -0.34 -11.19
N ILE A 63 8.50 0.53 -11.51
CA ILE A 63 7.14 0.11 -11.84
C ILE A 63 7.13 -0.81 -13.07
N ALA A 64 7.86 -0.46 -14.11
CA ALA A 64 7.95 -1.31 -15.30
C ALA A 64 8.47 -2.71 -14.96
N THR A 65 9.48 -2.82 -14.11
CA THR A 65 10.01 -4.10 -13.65
C THR A 65 8.96 -4.90 -12.89
N LEU A 66 8.23 -4.27 -11.97
CA LEU A 66 7.17 -4.92 -11.20
C LEU A 66 6.04 -5.40 -12.11
N LEU A 67 5.60 -4.56 -13.06
CA LEU A 67 4.53 -4.90 -13.99
C LEU A 67 4.94 -6.03 -14.94
N ASN A 68 6.19 -6.06 -15.39
CA ASN A 68 6.69 -7.15 -16.22
C ASN A 68 6.58 -8.49 -15.49
N LYS A 69 6.98 -8.54 -14.22
CA LYS A 69 6.89 -9.76 -13.40
C LYS A 69 5.45 -10.20 -13.19
N LEU A 70 4.57 -9.25 -12.88
CA LEU A 70 3.16 -9.54 -12.66
C LEU A 70 2.46 -10.01 -13.94
N GLU A 71 2.83 -9.45 -15.09
CA GLU A 71 2.29 -9.85 -16.39
C GLU A 71 2.77 -11.24 -16.79
N GLU A 72 4.05 -11.57 -16.53
CA GLU A 72 4.59 -12.92 -16.75
C GLU A 72 3.84 -13.99 -15.96
N ARG A 73 3.37 -13.65 -14.76
CA ARG A 73 2.58 -14.54 -13.90
C ARG A 73 1.08 -14.49 -14.19
N ASN A 74 0.68 -13.78 -15.24
CA ASN A 74 -0.71 -13.59 -15.63
C ASN A 74 -1.58 -12.96 -14.52
N GLN A 75 -1.03 -12.05 -13.76
CA GLN A 75 -1.75 -11.36 -12.65
C GLN A 75 -2.23 -9.97 -13.05
N VAL A 76 -1.58 -9.33 -14.01
CA VAL A 76 -2.00 -8.07 -14.60
C VAL A 76 -1.89 -8.13 -16.11
N LYS A 77 -2.59 -7.22 -16.79
CA LYS A 77 -2.45 -6.94 -18.21
C LYS A 77 -2.27 -5.45 -18.41
N ARG A 78 -1.54 -5.09 -19.45
CA ARG A 78 -1.37 -3.71 -19.87
C ARG A 78 -1.89 -3.54 -21.28
N TYR A 79 -2.57 -2.45 -21.56
CA TYR A 79 -3.02 -2.10 -22.90
C TYR A 79 -2.96 -0.60 -23.08
N VAL A 80 -2.91 -0.17 -24.35
CA VAL A 80 -2.85 1.26 -24.68
C VAL A 80 -4.15 1.93 -24.28
N ASP A 81 -4.05 3.09 -23.60
CA ASP A 81 -5.21 3.88 -23.22
C ASP A 81 -5.88 4.43 -24.48
N PRO A 82 -7.15 4.11 -24.75
CA PRO A 82 -7.85 4.63 -25.95
C PRO A 82 -8.04 6.14 -25.91
N ASP A 83 -8.04 6.75 -24.73
CA ASP A 83 -8.19 8.20 -24.57
C ASP A 83 -6.87 8.94 -24.62
N ASP A 84 -5.74 8.29 -24.36
CA ASP A 84 -4.40 8.85 -24.49
C ASP A 84 -3.41 7.76 -24.89
N LYS A 85 -3.15 7.68 -26.19
CA LYS A 85 -2.29 6.65 -26.79
C LYS A 85 -0.84 6.67 -26.31
N ARG A 86 -0.42 7.71 -25.58
CA ARG A 86 0.92 7.79 -24.99
C ARG A 86 1.01 7.07 -23.65
N GLN A 87 -0.13 6.62 -23.10
CA GLN A 87 -0.21 5.98 -21.80
C GLN A 87 -0.71 4.54 -21.92
N LEU A 88 -0.32 3.72 -20.95
CA LEU A 88 -0.83 2.37 -20.77
C LEU A 88 -1.84 2.34 -19.62
N ILE A 89 -2.81 1.46 -19.73
CA ILE A 89 -3.72 1.13 -18.62
C ILE A 89 -3.32 -0.22 -18.07
N VAL A 90 -3.27 -0.33 -16.75
CA VAL A 90 -2.96 -1.57 -16.02
C VAL A 90 -4.24 -2.09 -15.40
N VAL A 91 -4.55 -3.35 -15.65
CA VAL A 91 -5.73 -4.02 -15.07
C VAL A 91 -5.35 -5.33 -14.43
N LEU A 92 -6.10 -5.70 -13.37
CA LEU A 92 -6.00 -7.03 -12.79
C LEU A 92 -6.61 -8.05 -13.73
N THR A 93 -5.96 -9.21 -13.87
CA THR A 93 -6.60 -10.40 -14.39
C THR A 93 -7.47 -11.02 -13.29
N ASP A 94 -8.29 -12.02 -13.66
CA ASP A 94 -9.04 -12.79 -12.67
C ASP A 94 -8.10 -13.49 -11.67
N GLU A 95 -6.97 -14.01 -12.15
CA GLU A 95 -5.95 -14.62 -11.28
C GLU A 95 -5.34 -13.62 -10.32
N GLY A 96 -5.00 -12.41 -10.80
CA GLY A 96 -4.43 -11.36 -9.96
C GLY A 96 -5.41 -10.90 -8.89
N ARG A 97 -6.68 -10.72 -9.26
CA ARG A 97 -7.75 -10.36 -8.32
C ARG A 97 -7.93 -11.41 -7.25
N GLU A 98 -8.04 -12.68 -7.65
CA GLU A 98 -8.19 -13.79 -6.72
C GLU A 98 -7.01 -13.87 -5.75
N LYS A 99 -5.79 -13.73 -6.26
CA LYS A 99 -4.57 -13.78 -5.44
C LYS A 99 -4.58 -12.68 -4.37
N ILE A 100 -4.84 -11.45 -4.76
CA ILE A 100 -4.77 -10.33 -3.80
C ILE A 100 -5.92 -10.36 -2.79
N LEU A 101 -7.11 -10.74 -3.21
CA LEU A 101 -8.24 -10.87 -2.28
C LEU A 101 -7.98 -11.98 -1.25
N ARG A 102 -7.42 -13.10 -1.68
CA ARG A 102 -7.02 -14.20 -0.78
C ARG A 102 -5.94 -13.73 0.20
N HIS A 103 -4.93 -13.03 -0.29
CA HIS A 103 -3.86 -12.49 0.55
C HIS A 103 -4.41 -11.55 1.61
N ARG A 104 -5.34 -10.66 1.25
CA ARG A 104 -6.00 -9.76 2.20
C ARG A 104 -6.76 -10.53 3.28
N GLU A 105 -7.48 -11.58 2.89
CA GLU A 105 -8.21 -12.42 3.84
C GLU A 105 -7.27 -13.18 4.79
N GLU A 106 -6.14 -13.64 4.30
CA GLU A 106 -5.15 -14.39 5.10
C GLU A 106 -4.48 -13.53 6.16
N ILE A 107 -4.25 -12.25 5.89
CA ILE A 107 -3.57 -11.36 6.85
C ILE A 107 -4.51 -10.67 7.83
N LEU A 108 -5.79 -10.55 7.50
CA LEU A 108 -6.77 -9.85 8.36
C LEU A 108 -6.85 -10.41 9.78
N PRO A 109 -6.88 -11.74 10.00
CA PRO A 109 -6.90 -12.27 11.38
C PRO A 109 -5.69 -11.86 12.21
N THR A 110 -4.50 -11.81 11.61
CA THR A 110 -3.28 -11.38 12.31
C THR A 110 -3.36 -9.91 12.69
N ILE A 111 -3.85 -9.06 11.80
CA ILE A 111 -4.07 -7.64 12.07
C ILE A 111 -5.11 -7.46 13.18
N ARG A 112 -6.22 -8.19 13.11
CA ARG A 112 -7.26 -8.18 14.14
C ARG A 112 -6.70 -8.52 15.51
N ASP A 113 -5.95 -9.60 15.61
CA ASP A 113 -5.40 -10.07 16.86
C ASP A 113 -4.47 -9.04 17.50
N PHE A 114 -3.65 -8.38 16.68
CA PHE A 114 -2.79 -7.31 17.17
C PHE A 114 -3.59 -6.10 17.67
N LEU A 115 -4.63 -5.71 16.93
CA LEU A 115 -5.49 -4.61 17.36
C LEU A 115 -6.23 -4.93 18.65
N GLU A 116 -6.62 -6.20 18.86
CA GLU A 116 -7.20 -6.64 20.12
C GLU A 116 -6.21 -6.52 21.28
N GLU A 117 -4.93 -6.85 21.06
CA GLU A 117 -3.88 -6.68 22.09
C GLU A 117 -3.66 -5.21 22.44
N LEU A 118 -3.78 -4.30 21.50
CA LEU A 118 -3.72 -2.86 21.80
C LEU A 118 -4.89 -2.40 22.65
N GLY A 119 -6.02 -3.07 22.55
CA GLY A 119 -7.27 -2.64 23.14
C GLY A 119 -8.07 -1.71 22.25
N ALA A 120 -9.38 -1.66 22.46
CA ALA A 120 -10.31 -0.95 21.58
C ALA A 120 -9.99 0.55 21.43
N GLU A 121 -9.68 1.22 22.54
CA GLU A 121 -9.40 2.65 22.52
C GLU A 121 -8.13 2.97 21.71
N ASP A 122 -7.04 2.28 21.99
CA ASP A 122 -5.77 2.50 21.31
C ASP A 122 -5.83 2.07 19.84
N ALA A 123 -6.52 0.97 19.54
CA ALA A 123 -6.71 0.52 18.16
C ALA A 123 -7.45 1.56 17.33
N GLN A 124 -8.52 2.13 17.88
CA GLN A 124 -9.28 3.19 17.21
C GLN A 124 -8.44 4.47 17.05
N ALA A 125 -7.67 4.82 18.09
CA ALA A 125 -6.77 5.97 18.04
C ALA A 125 -5.68 5.79 16.98
N TYR A 126 -5.12 4.60 16.87
CA TYR A 126 -4.11 4.28 15.87
C TYR A 126 -4.64 4.51 14.45
N ILE A 127 -5.81 3.96 14.15
CA ILE A 127 -6.44 4.11 12.82
C ILE A 127 -6.78 5.57 12.57
N ARG A 128 -7.32 6.28 13.56
CA ARG A 128 -7.66 7.70 13.45
C ARG A 128 -6.43 8.55 13.12
N ILE A 129 -5.29 8.26 13.74
CA ILE A 129 -4.04 8.98 13.47
C ILE A 129 -3.55 8.70 12.06
N GLU A 130 -3.59 7.45 11.61
CA GLU A 130 -3.23 7.08 10.24
C GLU A 130 -4.11 7.82 9.20
N GLN A 131 -5.41 7.86 9.44
CA GLN A 131 -6.36 8.60 8.59
C GLN A 131 -6.06 10.10 8.57
N LYS A 132 -5.69 10.66 9.71
CA LYS A 132 -5.31 12.07 9.81
C LYS A 132 -4.04 12.39 9.01
N LEU A 133 -3.06 11.48 9.02
CA LEU A 133 -1.85 11.64 8.21
C LEU A 133 -2.20 11.72 6.71
N TRP A 134 -3.12 10.88 6.26
CA TRP A 134 -3.59 10.93 4.87
C TRP A 134 -4.29 12.26 4.55
N THR A 135 -5.17 12.73 5.43
CA THR A 135 -5.86 14.01 5.27
C THR A 135 -4.88 15.17 5.17
N LEU A 136 -3.87 15.20 6.04
CA LEU A 136 -2.83 16.24 6.00
C LEU A 136 -2.05 16.23 4.68
N CYS A 137 -1.78 15.04 4.15
CA CYS A 137 -1.12 14.90 2.85
C CYS A 137 -1.95 15.52 1.71
N LEU A 138 -3.28 15.31 1.74
CA LEU A 138 -4.18 15.87 0.72
C LEU A 138 -4.26 17.40 0.80
N GLU A 139 -4.28 17.97 2.01
CA GLU A 139 -4.38 19.41 2.22
C GLU A 139 -3.12 20.18 1.79
N ASN A 140 -1.96 19.51 1.76
CA ASN A 140 -0.69 20.10 1.41
C ASN A 140 -0.30 19.94 -0.08
N LYS A 141 -1.21 19.50 -0.92
CA LYS A 141 -1.00 19.38 -2.36
C LYS A 141 -1.45 20.62 -3.13
#